data_3e497adb781ad85c2823be110e574fcb
#
_entry.id   3e497adb781ad85c2823be110e574fcb
#
_cell.length_a   1.000
_cell.length_b   1.000
_cell.length_c   1.000
_cell.angle_alpha   90.00
_cell.angle_beta   90.00
_cell.angle_gamma   90.00
#
_symmetry.space_group_name_H-M   'P 1'
#
loop_
_entity.id
_entity.type
_entity.pdbx_description
1 polymer ?
#
loop_
_entity_poly.entity_id
_entity_poly.type
_entity_poly.pdbx_seq_one_letter_code
_entity_poly.pdbx_strand_id
1 'polypeptide(L)'
;SLIEVTKKIFLNDYASNIYNRITDNRNKFIKIDELVFSANNIVSHITPSIEQLSIENKKMLKDKEGIETDQGLFLSAVLSNQLEGNHLCHSMLLPSELALEKQEEFNKTKKVQFDGASIEKLEKHVLVTLENGEYLNAEDERTLLPLEAAIDLAILDKDTDIAVLRGEVVKHP
;
A
#
# COMPACT_ATOMS: atom_id res chain seq x y z
N SER A 1 -14.73 -20.52 10.60
CA SER A 1 -14.98 -20.65 12.07
C SER A 1 -16.22 -19.85 12.47
N LEU A 2 -16.79 -20.12 13.66
CA LEU A 2 -17.92 -19.33 14.19
C LEU A 2 -17.52 -17.85 14.35
N ILE A 3 -16.30 -17.60 14.76
CA ILE A 3 -15.74 -16.24 14.92
C ILE A 3 -15.74 -15.50 13.58
N GLU A 4 -15.31 -16.12 12.52
CA GLU A 4 -15.26 -15.53 11.17
C GLU A 4 -16.69 -15.18 10.67
N VAL A 5 -17.63 -16.07 10.87
CA VAL A 5 -19.04 -15.81 10.50
C VAL A 5 -19.61 -14.62 11.27
N THR A 6 -19.34 -14.56 12.59
CA THR A 6 -19.76 -13.45 13.43
C THR A 6 -19.13 -12.13 12.98
N LYS A 7 -17.82 -12.13 12.66
CA LYS A 7 -17.13 -10.95 12.11
C LYS A 7 -17.76 -10.50 10.78
N LYS A 8 -18.04 -11.41 9.86
CA LYS A 8 -18.69 -11.07 8.59
C LYS A 8 -20.05 -10.43 8.78
N ILE A 9 -20.89 -10.99 9.66
CA ILE A 9 -22.21 -10.40 9.96
C ILE A 9 -22.05 -9.00 10.54
N PHE A 10 -21.17 -8.83 11.54
CA PHE A 10 -20.89 -7.53 12.14
C PHE A 10 -20.39 -6.51 11.11
N LEU A 11 -19.44 -6.90 10.25
CA LEU A 11 -18.88 -6.01 9.24
C LEU A 11 -19.89 -5.61 8.16
N ASN A 12 -20.84 -6.47 7.79
CA ASN A 12 -21.91 -6.10 6.87
C ASN A 12 -22.74 -4.91 7.39
N ASP A 13 -22.94 -4.84 8.71
CA ASP A 13 -23.77 -3.78 9.32
C ASP A 13 -22.93 -2.53 9.68
N TYR A 14 -21.65 -2.70 10.04
CA TYR A 14 -20.87 -1.65 10.70
C TYR A 14 -19.61 -1.20 9.97
N ALA A 15 -19.14 -1.86 8.89
CA ALA A 15 -17.92 -1.48 8.19
C ALA A 15 -17.97 -0.04 7.67
N SER A 16 -19.10 0.39 7.12
CA SER A 16 -19.31 1.77 6.67
C SER A 16 -19.19 2.78 7.82
N ASN A 17 -19.76 2.46 8.99
CA ASN A 17 -19.68 3.33 10.17
C ASN A 17 -18.24 3.44 10.69
N ILE A 18 -17.50 2.32 10.72
CA ILE A 18 -16.08 2.29 11.13
C ILE A 18 -15.27 3.12 10.16
N TYR A 19 -15.42 2.90 8.86
CA TYR A 19 -14.73 3.64 7.82
C TYR A 19 -14.98 5.14 7.90
N ASN A 20 -16.25 5.55 7.99
CA ASN A 20 -16.62 6.96 8.09
C ASN A 20 -16.08 7.63 9.35
N ARG A 21 -15.99 6.90 10.45
CA ARG A 21 -15.36 7.41 11.69
C ARG A 21 -13.86 7.62 11.55
N ILE A 22 -13.14 6.73 10.82
CA ILE A 22 -11.70 6.85 10.58
C ILE A 22 -11.41 8.00 9.62
N THR A 23 -12.22 8.15 8.57
CA THR A 23 -12.01 9.11 7.48
C THR A 23 -12.73 10.44 7.69
N ASP A 24 -13.27 10.70 8.88
CA ASP A 24 -14.09 11.89 9.15
C ASP A 24 -15.19 12.06 8.07
N ASN A 25 -16.03 11.04 7.93
CA ASN A 25 -17.09 10.99 6.92
C ASN A 25 -16.58 11.21 5.48
N ARG A 26 -15.44 10.62 5.15
CA ARG A 26 -14.76 10.73 3.83
C ARG A 26 -14.17 12.12 3.53
N ASN A 27 -13.94 12.93 4.56
CA ASN A 27 -13.21 14.19 4.43
C ASN A 27 -11.68 13.99 4.47
N LYS A 28 -11.21 12.87 5.03
CA LYS A 28 -9.80 12.50 5.13
C LYS A 28 -9.51 11.27 4.26
N PHE A 29 -8.55 11.38 3.36
CA PHE A 29 -7.99 10.24 2.65
C PHE A 29 -7.03 9.46 3.55
N ILE A 30 -7.01 8.14 3.37
CA ILE A 30 -6.22 7.23 4.21
C ILE A 30 -5.75 6.05 3.36
N LYS A 31 -4.51 5.64 3.51
CA LYS A 31 -3.98 4.43 2.86
C LYS A 31 -4.44 3.16 3.59
N ILE A 32 -4.40 2.03 2.90
CA ILE A 32 -4.91 0.74 3.42
C ILE A 32 -4.28 0.37 4.76
N ASP A 33 -2.97 0.53 4.90
CA ASP A 33 -2.25 0.14 6.12
C ASP A 33 -2.73 0.95 7.34
N GLU A 34 -2.81 2.27 7.20
CA GLU A 34 -3.34 3.14 8.25
C GLU A 34 -4.80 2.81 8.56
N LEU A 35 -5.61 2.51 7.52
CA LEU A 35 -7.02 2.18 7.66
C LEU A 35 -7.23 0.92 8.51
N VAL A 36 -6.52 -0.18 8.19
CA VAL A 36 -6.72 -1.46 8.89
C VAL A 36 -6.25 -1.40 10.35
N PHE A 37 -5.18 -0.66 10.64
CA PHE A 37 -4.74 -0.46 12.03
C PHE A 37 -5.66 0.48 12.80
N SER A 38 -6.18 1.52 12.16
CA SER A 38 -7.16 2.42 12.77
C SER A 38 -8.48 1.72 13.09
N ALA A 39 -8.89 0.73 12.29
CA ALA A 39 -10.10 -0.06 12.55
C ALA A 39 -10.00 -0.82 13.88
N ASN A 40 -8.84 -1.40 14.21
CA ASN A 40 -8.61 -2.07 15.50
C ASN A 40 -8.73 -1.11 16.69
N ASN A 41 -8.36 0.16 16.53
CA ASN A 41 -8.48 1.16 17.59
C ASN A 41 -9.94 1.56 17.85
N ILE A 42 -10.82 1.43 16.85
CA ILE A 42 -12.26 1.73 17.00
C ILE A 42 -13.04 0.52 17.53
N VAL A 43 -12.74 -0.65 16.97
CA VAL A 43 -13.37 -1.92 17.38
C VAL A 43 -12.24 -2.92 17.63
N SER A 44 -12.00 -3.17 18.90
CA SER A 44 -10.94 -4.09 19.32
C SER A 44 -11.12 -5.48 18.67
N HIS A 45 -10.02 -6.03 18.16
CA HIS A 45 -9.97 -7.34 17.50
C HIS A 45 -10.74 -7.47 16.18
N ILE A 46 -11.21 -6.38 15.58
CA ILE A 46 -11.81 -6.44 14.25
C ILE A 46 -10.74 -6.71 13.19
N THR A 47 -9.58 -6.12 13.36
CA THR A 47 -8.33 -6.38 12.63
C THR A 47 -7.20 -6.63 13.63
N PRO A 48 -6.12 -7.30 13.28
CA PRO A 48 -4.96 -7.47 14.15
C PRO A 48 -4.24 -6.14 14.42
N SER A 49 -3.62 -6.02 15.60
CA SER A 49 -2.71 -4.93 15.89
C SER A 49 -1.35 -5.12 15.19
N ILE A 50 -0.55 -4.04 15.13
CA ILE A 50 0.82 -4.09 14.58
C ILE A 50 1.67 -5.12 15.34
N GLU A 51 1.54 -5.18 16.68
CA GLU A 51 2.28 -6.12 17.53
C GLU A 51 1.88 -7.56 17.22
N GLN A 52 0.58 -7.83 17.05
CA GLN A 52 0.07 -9.16 16.70
C GLN A 52 0.61 -9.62 15.33
N LEU A 53 0.59 -8.74 14.32
CA LEU A 53 1.18 -9.05 13.02
C LEU A 53 2.69 -9.26 13.09
N SER A 54 3.40 -8.44 13.87
CA SER A 54 4.85 -8.62 14.07
C SER A 54 5.20 -9.96 14.69
N ILE A 55 4.38 -10.46 15.62
CA ILE A 55 4.55 -11.80 16.20
C ILE A 55 4.22 -12.88 15.18
N GLU A 56 3.12 -12.73 14.45
CA GLU A 56 2.67 -13.67 13.43
C GLU A 56 3.69 -13.82 12.30
N ASN A 57 4.29 -12.71 11.85
CA ASN A 57 5.28 -12.70 10.77
C ASN A 57 6.60 -13.39 11.15
N LYS A 58 6.91 -13.52 12.44
CA LYS A 58 8.09 -14.26 12.92
C LYS A 58 7.85 -15.78 12.97
N LYS A 59 6.60 -16.24 12.87
CA LYS A 59 6.28 -17.65 12.85
C LYS A 59 6.64 -18.29 11.51
N MET A 60 7.01 -19.56 11.52
CA MET A 60 7.10 -20.33 10.28
C MET A 60 5.71 -20.47 9.66
N LEU A 61 5.62 -20.57 8.33
CA LEU A 61 4.33 -20.63 7.60
C LEU A 61 3.36 -21.68 8.16
N LYS A 62 3.88 -22.85 8.54
CA LYS A 62 3.09 -23.97 9.13
C LYS A 62 2.50 -23.64 10.51
N ASP A 63 3.05 -22.65 11.21
CA ASP A 63 2.69 -22.27 12.58
C ASP A 63 1.91 -20.95 12.62
N LYS A 64 1.69 -20.32 11.45
CA LYS A 64 0.88 -19.12 11.31
C LYS A 64 -0.60 -19.40 11.52
N GLU A 65 -1.29 -18.50 12.18
CA GLU A 65 -2.74 -18.55 12.41
C GLU A 65 -3.55 -17.87 11.31
N GLY A 66 -2.87 -17.06 10.45
CA GLY A 66 -3.49 -16.35 9.34
C GLY A 66 -4.37 -15.18 9.82
N ILE A 67 -3.96 -14.51 10.90
CA ILE A 67 -4.74 -13.41 11.51
C ILE A 67 -4.91 -12.22 10.55
N GLU A 68 -4.04 -12.07 9.55
CA GLU A 68 -4.13 -11.08 8.48
C GLU A 68 -5.40 -11.21 7.64
N THR A 69 -6.05 -12.37 7.64
CA THR A 69 -7.34 -12.56 6.96
C THR A 69 -8.43 -11.64 7.49
N ASP A 70 -8.35 -11.22 8.73
CA ASP A 70 -9.30 -10.27 9.32
C ASP A 70 -9.20 -8.88 8.68
N GLN A 71 -7.99 -8.45 8.26
CA GLN A 71 -7.82 -7.22 7.48
C GLN A 71 -8.53 -7.34 6.12
N GLY A 72 -8.36 -8.48 5.44
CA GLY A 72 -9.06 -8.76 4.18
C GLY A 72 -10.58 -8.77 4.32
N LEU A 73 -11.13 -9.30 5.42
CA LEU A 73 -12.56 -9.29 5.70
C LEU A 73 -13.07 -7.85 5.88
N PHE A 74 -12.37 -7.03 6.65
CA PHE A 74 -12.74 -5.62 6.85
C PHE A 74 -12.68 -4.83 5.54
N LEU A 75 -11.57 -4.94 4.78
CA LEU A 75 -11.43 -4.28 3.48
C LEU A 75 -12.51 -4.71 2.48
N SER A 76 -12.81 -6.02 2.42
CA SER A 76 -13.88 -6.54 1.56
C SER A 76 -15.23 -5.92 1.91
N ALA A 77 -15.55 -5.77 3.20
CA ALA A 77 -16.78 -5.14 3.64
C ALA A 77 -16.83 -3.65 3.29
N VAL A 78 -15.73 -2.91 3.46
CA VAL A 78 -15.62 -1.50 3.03
C VAL A 78 -15.80 -1.35 1.53
N LEU A 79 -15.10 -2.15 0.73
CA LEU A 79 -15.15 -2.10 -0.74
C LEU A 79 -16.52 -2.51 -1.30
N SER A 80 -17.28 -3.31 -0.57
CA SER A 80 -18.67 -3.67 -0.95
C SER A 80 -19.66 -2.51 -0.83
N ASN A 81 -19.30 -1.47 -0.11
CA ASN A 81 -20.12 -0.25 0.01
C ASN A 81 -19.65 0.77 -1.04
N GLN A 82 -20.55 1.18 -1.92
CA GLN A 82 -20.20 2.01 -3.08
C GLN A 82 -19.49 3.32 -2.71
N LEU A 83 -19.98 4.03 -1.68
CA LEU A 83 -19.43 5.34 -1.30
C LEU A 83 -18.05 5.20 -0.64
N GLU A 84 -17.93 4.31 0.32
CA GLU A 84 -16.70 4.04 1.07
C GLU A 84 -15.65 3.37 0.18
N GLY A 85 -16.07 2.41 -0.63
CA GLY A 85 -15.20 1.71 -1.57
C GLY A 85 -14.62 2.64 -2.63
N ASN A 86 -15.45 3.50 -3.24
CA ASN A 86 -14.97 4.49 -4.20
C ASN A 86 -14.01 5.49 -3.56
N HIS A 87 -14.30 5.94 -2.33
CA HIS A 87 -13.42 6.86 -1.60
C HIS A 87 -12.07 6.19 -1.26
N LEU A 88 -12.08 4.93 -0.81
CA LEU A 88 -10.86 4.16 -0.55
C LEU A 88 -10.05 3.95 -1.83
N CYS A 89 -10.68 3.55 -2.93
CA CYS A 89 -10.01 3.40 -4.22
C CYS A 89 -9.35 4.72 -4.66
N HIS A 90 -10.06 5.84 -4.51
CA HIS A 90 -9.49 7.16 -4.82
C HIS A 90 -8.30 7.47 -3.91
N SER A 91 -8.40 7.18 -2.62
CA SER A 91 -7.30 7.37 -1.67
C SER A 91 -6.03 6.61 -2.09
N MET A 92 -6.18 5.40 -2.64
CA MET A 92 -5.05 4.59 -3.12
C MET A 92 -4.40 5.14 -4.39
N LEU A 93 -5.09 6.00 -5.14
CA LEU A 93 -4.52 6.68 -6.32
C LEU A 93 -3.74 7.96 -5.97
N LEU A 94 -3.83 8.43 -4.73
CA LEU A 94 -3.08 9.61 -4.30
C LEU A 94 -1.61 9.24 -4.09
N PRO A 95 -0.69 10.18 -4.42
CA PRO A 95 0.74 9.94 -4.24
C PRO A 95 1.11 9.56 -2.80
N SER A 96 2.09 8.69 -2.67
CA SER A 96 2.69 8.33 -1.39
C SER A 96 3.41 9.52 -0.75
N GLU A 97 3.48 9.56 0.60
CA GLU A 97 4.22 10.61 1.30
C GLU A 97 5.69 10.63 0.88
N LEU A 98 6.30 9.46 0.69
CA LEU A 98 7.69 9.33 0.23
C LEU A 98 7.91 9.99 -1.15
N ALA A 99 6.94 9.86 -2.07
CA ALA A 99 7.02 10.54 -3.36
C ALA A 99 6.96 12.06 -3.20
N LEU A 100 6.06 12.56 -2.36
CA LEU A 100 5.92 14.00 -2.11
C LEU A 100 7.19 14.58 -1.46
N GLU A 101 7.80 13.89 -0.52
CA GLU A 101 9.08 14.28 0.09
C GLU A 101 10.22 14.34 -0.93
N LYS A 102 10.24 13.41 -1.89
CA LYS A 102 11.28 13.30 -2.91
C LYS A 102 11.05 14.14 -4.17
N GLN A 103 9.88 14.75 -4.31
CA GLN A 103 9.50 15.48 -5.52
C GLN A 103 10.45 16.66 -5.83
N GLU A 104 10.87 17.42 -4.82
CA GLU A 104 11.81 18.53 -5.03
C GLU A 104 13.19 18.05 -5.47
N GLU A 105 13.69 16.95 -4.88
CA GLU A 105 14.94 16.32 -5.27
C GLU A 105 14.86 15.84 -6.73
N PHE A 106 13.81 15.15 -7.11
CA PHE A 106 13.60 14.68 -8.48
C PHE A 106 13.51 15.84 -9.49
N ASN A 107 12.78 16.89 -9.15
CA ASN A 107 12.67 18.07 -10.02
C ASN A 107 14.02 18.74 -10.30
N LYS A 108 14.94 18.74 -9.33
CA LYS A 108 16.28 19.34 -9.46
C LYS A 108 17.29 18.43 -10.15
N THR A 109 17.35 17.17 -9.72
CA THR A 109 18.40 16.23 -10.12
C THR A 109 18.02 15.35 -11.30
N LYS A 110 16.71 15.25 -11.61
CA LYS A 110 16.13 14.35 -12.59
C LYS A 110 16.36 12.86 -12.27
N LYS A 111 16.76 12.58 -11.05
CA LYS A 111 17.05 11.22 -10.57
C LYS A 111 16.80 11.13 -9.08
N VAL A 112 16.18 10.00 -8.64
CA VAL A 112 16.08 9.64 -7.23
C VAL A 112 16.39 8.16 -7.08
N GLN A 113 17.18 7.84 -6.05
CA GLN A 113 17.52 6.50 -5.65
C GLN A 113 16.81 6.17 -4.34
N PHE A 114 16.08 5.06 -4.33
CA PHE A 114 15.49 4.48 -3.15
C PHE A 114 16.18 3.16 -2.79
N ASP A 115 15.87 2.60 -1.64
CA ASP A 115 16.26 1.22 -1.32
C ASP A 115 15.30 0.24 -2.03
N GLY A 116 15.76 -0.33 -3.14
CA GLY A 116 14.99 -1.30 -3.93
C GLY A 116 14.29 -0.75 -5.19
N ALA A 117 14.40 0.55 -5.46
CA ALA A 117 13.94 1.14 -6.71
C ALA A 117 14.69 2.43 -7.06
N SER A 118 14.66 2.81 -8.33
CA SER A 118 15.16 4.13 -8.77
C SER A 118 14.28 4.71 -9.86
N ILE A 119 14.35 6.04 -10.00
CA ILE A 119 13.74 6.77 -11.11
C ILE A 119 14.77 7.71 -11.73
N GLU A 120 14.84 7.75 -13.07
CA GLU A 120 15.68 8.65 -13.83
C GLU A 120 14.92 9.22 -15.01
N LYS A 121 14.95 10.55 -15.15
CA LYS A 121 14.32 11.26 -16.28
C LYS A 121 15.32 11.44 -17.42
N LEU A 122 14.90 11.02 -18.61
CA LEU A 122 15.62 11.15 -19.87
C LEU A 122 14.74 11.90 -20.87
N GLU A 123 14.94 13.21 -21.00
CA GLU A 123 14.13 14.09 -21.87
C GLU A 123 12.62 14.02 -21.54
N LYS A 124 11.82 13.40 -22.39
CA LYS A 124 10.37 13.27 -22.29
C LYS A 124 9.89 11.95 -21.67
N HIS A 125 10.80 11.08 -21.27
CA HIS A 125 10.46 9.82 -20.64
C HIS A 125 11.22 9.61 -19.34
N VAL A 126 10.67 8.79 -18.48
CA VAL A 126 11.32 8.36 -17.24
C VAL A 126 11.51 6.85 -17.26
N LEU A 127 12.63 6.41 -16.68
CA LEU A 127 12.88 5.02 -16.36
C LEU A 127 12.66 4.81 -14.87
N VAL A 128 11.71 3.94 -14.53
CA VAL A 128 11.53 3.42 -13.17
C VAL A 128 12.12 2.02 -13.15
N THR A 129 13.11 1.81 -12.29
CA THR A 129 13.82 0.54 -12.20
C THR A 129 13.55 -0.10 -10.84
N LEU A 130 13.02 -1.32 -10.85
CA LEU A 130 12.93 -2.17 -9.67
C LEU A 130 14.29 -2.85 -9.46
N GLU A 131 14.86 -2.71 -8.27
CA GLU A 131 16.21 -3.15 -7.94
C GLU A 131 16.17 -4.27 -6.89
N ASN A 132 15.89 -5.48 -7.36
CA ASN A 132 15.87 -6.70 -6.56
C ASN A 132 16.45 -7.89 -7.34
N GLY A 133 17.61 -7.66 -7.97
CA GLY A 133 18.24 -8.64 -8.88
C GLY A 133 18.59 -9.96 -8.23
N GLU A 134 18.87 -9.98 -6.93
CA GLU A 134 19.10 -11.21 -6.15
C GLU A 134 17.88 -12.14 -6.19
N TYR A 135 16.67 -11.59 -6.23
CA TYR A 135 15.41 -12.32 -6.32
C TYR A 135 14.74 -12.17 -7.69
N LEU A 136 15.54 -12.03 -8.76
CA LEU A 136 15.07 -11.90 -10.15
C LEU A 136 14.08 -10.73 -10.36
N ASN A 137 14.26 -9.66 -9.60
CA ASN A 137 13.36 -8.50 -9.55
C ASN A 137 11.92 -8.86 -9.13
N ALA A 138 11.75 -9.86 -8.26
CA ALA A 138 10.47 -10.07 -7.60
C ALA A 138 10.17 -8.93 -6.63
N GLU A 139 8.92 -8.50 -6.59
CA GLU A 139 8.46 -7.53 -5.61
C GLU A 139 8.37 -8.18 -4.22
N ASP A 140 8.78 -7.44 -3.22
CA ASP A 140 8.73 -7.83 -1.80
C ASP A 140 8.43 -6.62 -0.91
N GLU A 141 8.32 -6.83 0.41
CA GLU A 141 8.01 -5.76 1.37
C GLU A 141 9.02 -4.60 1.34
N ARG A 142 10.28 -4.85 0.95
CA ARG A 142 11.33 -3.83 0.84
C ARG A 142 11.15 -2.95 -0.40
N THR A 143 10.66 -3.53 -1.48
CA THR A 143 10.59 -2.87 -2.79
C THR A 143 9.26 -2.17 -3.07
N LEU A 144 8.16 -2.56 -2.41
CA LEU A 144 6.81 -2.05 -2.70
C LEU A 144 6.70 -0.53 -2.54
N LEU A 145 7.03 0.03 -1.37
CA LEU A 145 6.90 1.46 -1.13
C LEU A 145 7.89 2.30 -1.97
N PRO A 146 9.18 1.91 -2.12
CA PRO A 146 10.10 2.56 -3.05
C PRO A 146 9.62 2.58 -4.49
N LEU A 147 9.06 1.47 -4.97
CA LEU A 147 8.56 1.36 -6.33
C LEU A 147 7.31 2.23 -6.54
N GLU A 148 6.36 2.21 -5.59
CA GLU A 148 5.20 3.12 -5.59
C GLU A 148 5.65 4.58 -5.66
N ALA A 149 6.60 4.99 -4.80
CA ALA A 149 7.10 6.35 -4.78
C ALA A 149 7.78 6.76 -6.09
N ALA A 150 8.53 5.86 -6.72
CA ALA A 150 9.15 6.12 -8.02
C ALA A 150 8.11 6.28 -9.14
N ILE A 151 7.05 5.47 -9.14
CA ILE A 151 5.93 5.59 -10.09
C ILE A 151 5.16 6.89 -9.86
N ASP A 152 4.87 7.23 -8.61
CA ASP A 152 4.20 8.48 -8.25
C ASP A 152 4.98 9.71 -8.73
N LEU A 153 6.31 9.71 -8.57
CA LEU A 153 7.16 10.79 -9.09
C LEU A 153 7.06 10.92 -10.62
N ALA A 154 6.96 9.79 -11.34
CA ALA A 154 6.75 9.81 -12.79
C ALA A 154 5.40 10.43 -13.16
N ILE A 155 4.33 10.12 -12.40
CA ILE A 155 2.98 10.65 -12.60
C ILE A 155 2.91 12.14 -12.26
N LEU A 156 3.61 12.58 -11.21
CA LEU A 156 3.63 13.96 -10.75
C LEU A 156 4.45 14.90 -11.68
N ASP A 157 5.36 14.34 -12.47
CA ASP A 157 6.19 15.14 -13.38
C ASP A 157 5.45 15.51 -14.66
N LYS A 158 5.05 16.76 -14.76
CA LYS A 158 4.23 17.32 -15.87
C LYS A 158 4.93 17.27 -17.24
N ASP A 159 6.24 17.13 -17.26
CA ASP A 159 7.04 17.10 -18.50
C ASP A 159 7.36 15.68 -18.97
N THR A 160 6.83 14.66 -18.30
CA THR A 160 6.98 13.26 -18.67
C THR A 160 5.81 12.81 -19.53
N ASP A 161 6.10 12.35 -20.74
CA ASP A 161 5.10 11.80 -21.66
C ASP A 161 4.97 10.27 -21.54
N ILE A 162 6.07 9.59 -21.15
CA ILE A 162 6.14 8.13 -21.06
C ILE A 162 6.92 7.70 -19.82
N ALA A 163 6.36 6.78 -19.04
CA ALA A 163 7.06 6.08 -17.98
C ALA A 163 7.33 4.63 -18.39
N VAL A 164 8.58 4.19 -18.27
CA VAL A 164 9.00 2.81 -18.55
C VAL A 164 9.39 2.16 -17.23
N LEU A 165 8.63 1.12 -16.85
CA LEU A 165 8.95 0.27 -15.71
C LEU A 165 9.78 -0.93 -16.18
N ARG A 166 10.90 -1.17 -15.49
CA ARG A 166 11.77 -2.32 -15.76
C ARG A 166 12.39 -2.87 -14.47
N GLY A 167 12.91 -4.10 -14.53
CA GLY A 167 13.83 -4.62 -13.54
C GLY A 167 15.28 -4.20 -13.83
N GLU A 168 16.12 -4.22 -12.81
CA GLU A 168 17.55 -4.11 -12.99
C GLU A 168 18.13 -5.31 -13.75
N VAL A 169 19.37 -5.16 -14.27
CA VAL A 169 20.05 -6.26 -14.98
C VAL A 169 20.43 -7.34 -13.96
N VAL A 170 19.79 -8.51 -14.12
CA VAL A 170 20.10 -9.68 -13.30
C VAL A 170 21.37 -10.34 -13.86
N LYS A 171 22.38 -10.46 -13.03
CA LYS A 171 23.57 -11.25 -13.36
C LYS A 171 23.25 -12.71 -13.10
N HIS A 172 23.02 -13.48 -14.14
CA HIS A 172 22.99 -14.93 -13.99
C HIS A 172 24.41 -15.43 -13.59
N PRO A 173 24.48 -16.35 -12.63
CA PRO A 173 25.73 -17.01 -12.30
C PRO A 173 26.23 -17.87 -13.46
#